data_534c5090d31323f5aff84063991cd79e
#
_entry.id   534c5090d31323f5aff84063991cd79e
#
_cell.length_a   1.000
_cell.length_b   1.000
_cell.length_c   1.000
_cell.angle_alpha   90.00
_cell.angle_beta   90.00
_cell.angle_gamma   90.00
#
_symmetry.space_group_name_H-M   'P 1'
#
loop_
_entity.id
_entity.type
_entity.pdbx_description
1 polymer ?
#
loop_
_entity_poly.entity_id
_entity_poly.type
_entity_poly.pdbx_seq_one_letter_code
_entity_poly.pdbx_strand_id
1 'polypeptide(L)'
;MKSVLFPQETWEITSSEEAGFDRDRRDRIKTWLDERVEDRQYRFVLVKSGKLVVEWSHGIKGLQKIGVASTWKSMLANVLGIAVGEGRLPSADAPVYDYWPDFMDVPEGTGPQDGRYAFAK
;
A
#
# COMPACT_ATOMS: atom_id res chain seq x y z
N MET A 1 19.73 -18.12 1.23
CA MET A 1 18.58 -17.18 1.17
C MET A 1 17.64 -17.66 0.08
N LYS A 2 16.34 -17.85 0.36
CA LYS A 2 15.37 -18.09 -0.72
C LYS A 2 15.24 -16.79 -1.52
N SER A 3 15.42 -16.86 -2.84
CA SER A 3 15.20 -15.69 -3.69
C SER A 3 13.75 -15.22 -3.57
N VAL A 4 13.54 -13.94 -3.36
CA VAL A 4 12.22 -13.34 -3.43
C VAL A 4 11.86 -13.21 -4.90
N LEU A 5 10.73 -13.78 -5.29
CA LEU A 5 10.18 -13.64 -6.62
C LEU A 5 9.41 -12.31 -6.70
N PHE A 6 9.65 -11.55 -7.75
CA PHE A 6 8.88 -10.34 -8.02
C PHE A 6 7.91 -10.61 -9.17
N PRO A 7 6.65 -10.16 -9.07
CA PRO A 7 5.71 -10.32 -10.16
C PRO A 7 6.19 -9.57 -11.40
N GLN A 8 5.96 -10.17 -12.57
CA GLN A 8 6.20 -9.55 -13.86
C GLN A 8 4.87 -8.96 -14.38
N GLU A 9 4.43 -9.32 -15.58
CA GLU A 9 3.13 -8.92 -16.11
C GLU A 9 1.97 -9.57 -15.32
N THR A 10 2.21 -10.76 -14.78
CA THR A 10 1.24 -11.51 -13.97
C THR A 10 1.87 -12.04 -12.70
N TRP A 11 1.05 -12.31 -11.70
CA TRP A 11 1.48 -12.97 -10.48
C TRP A 11 1.63 -14.48 -10.70
N GLU A 12 2.74 -15.07 -10.24
CA GLU A 12 2.83 -16.51 -10.06
C GLU A 12 1.89 -16.92 -8.92
N ILE A 13 1.04 -17.92 -9.17
CA ILE A 13 0.04 -18.39 -8.20
C ILE A 13 0.58 -19.67 -7.53
N THR A 14 0.31 -19.82 -6.25
CA THR A 14 0.61 -21.03 -5.49
C THR A 14 -0.58 -21.41 -4.60
N SER A 15 -0.69 -22.68 -4.25
CA SER A 15 -1.70 -23.12 -3.29
C SER A 15 -1.36 -22.69 -1.86
N SER A 16 -2.36 -22.67 -0.99
CA SER A 16 -2.14 -22.38 0.42
C SER A 16 -1.22 -23.39 1.08
N GLU A 17 -1.38 -24.64 0.75
CA GLU A 17 -0.61 -25.78 1.27
C GLU A 17 0.85 -25.69 0.85
N GLU A 18 1.13 -25.44 -0.43
CA GLU A 18 2.49 -25.25 -0.95
C GLU A 18 3.16 -24.02 -0.34
N ALA A 19 2.38 -22.97 -0.05
CA ALA A 19 2.84 -21.79 0.65
C ALA A 19 3.02 -22.01 2.16
N GLY A 20 2.66 -23.20 2.69
CA GLY A 20 2.79 -23.57 4.10
C GLY A 20 1.69 -22.97 4.99
N PHE A 21 0.52 -22.66 4.43
CA PHE A 21 -0.65 -22.24 5.19
C PHE A 21 -1.61 -23.43 5.38
N ASP A 22 -2.19 -23.50 6.55
CA ASP A 22 -3.28 -24.41 6.86
C ASP A 22 -4.56 -23.93 6.17
N ARG A 23 -5.20 -24.83 5.42
CA ARG A 23 -6.38 -24.52 4.63
C ARG A 23 -7.57 -24.10 5.47
N ASP A 24 -7.83 -24.82 6.56
CA ASP A 24 -8.99 -24.55 7.41
C ASP A 24 -8.83 -23.21 8.15
N ARG A 25 -7.61 -22.89 8.56
CA ARG A 25 -7.31 -21.58 9.16
C ARG A 25 -7.48 -20.45 8.16
N ARG A 26 -7.05 -20.63 6.93
CA ARG A 26 -7.25 -19.67 5.84
C ARG A 26 -8.74 -19.46 5.58
N ASP A 27 -9.51 -20.52 5.49
CA ASP A 27 -10.97 -20.45 5.20
C ASP A 27 -11.73 -19.78 6.34
N ARG A 28 -11.31 -19.95 7.60
CA ARG A 28 -11.83 -19.18 8.72
C ARG A 28 -11.57 -17.68 8.62
N ILE A 29 -10.47 -17.25 8.02
CA ILE A 29 -10.21 -15.82 7.76
C ILE A 29 -11.26 -15.28 6.79
N LYS A 30 -11.57 -16.05 5.73
CA LYS A 30 -12.60 -15.65 4.78
C LYS A 30 -13.97 -15.52 5.43
N THR A 31 -14.39 -16.53 6.19
CA THR A 31 -15.64 -16.51 6.94
C THR A 31 -15.71 -15.29 7.88
N TRP A 32 -14.63 -15.06 8.64
CA TRP A 32 -14.55 -13.90 9.54
C TRP A 32 -14.66 -12.56 8.81
N LEU A 33 -14.04 -12.41 7.63
CA LEU A 33 -14.18 -11.22 6.80
C LEU A 33 -15.62 -11.04 6.33
N ASP A 34 -16.22 -12.08 5.76
CA ASP A 34 -17.58 -12.05 5.23
C ASP A 34 -18.61 -11.68 6.31
N GLU A 35 -18.47 -12.20 7.53
CA GLU A 35 -19.33 -11.87 8.67
C GLU A 35 -19.20 -10.42 9.16
N ARG A 36 -18.02 -9.81 9.02
CA ARG A 36 -17.76 -8.45 9.55
C ARG A 36 -17.96 -7.34 8.55
N VAL A 37 -17.90 -7.66 7.28
CA VAL A 37 -17.98 -6.66 6.22
C VAL A 37 -19.42 -6.24 5.95
N GLU A 38 -20.39 -7.12 6.25
CA GLU A 38 -21.80 -6.90 5.94
C GLU A 38 -21.99 -6.54 4.44
N ASP A 39 -22.48 -5.34 4.16
CA ASP A 39 -22.66 -4.82 2.79
C ASP A 39 -21.44 -4.05 2.25
N ARG A 40 -20.33 -3.99 2.99
CA ARG A 40 -19.15 -3.25 2.55
C ARG A 40 -18.33 -4.05 1.56
N GLN A 41 -17.66 -3.31 0.70
CA GLN A 41 -16.77 -3.90 -0.31
C GLN A 41 -15.39 -4.15 0.28
N TYR A 42 -14.79 -5.30 -0.07
CA TYR A 42 -13.38 -5.55 0.22
C TYR A 42 -12.69 -6.31 -0.91
N ARG A 43 -11.38 -6.17 -0.97
CA ARG A 43 -10.46 -7.07 -1.66
C ARG A 43 -9.36 -7.47 -0.69
N PHE A 44 -9.21 -8.77 -0.49
CA PHE A 44 -8.17 -9.37 0.34
C PHE A 44 -7.18 -10.09 -0.55
N VAL A 45 -5.90 -9.82 -0.36
CA VAL A 45 -4.81 -10.44 -1.11
C VAL A 45 -3.78 -10.97 -0.12
N LEU A 46 -3.40 -12.25 -0.28
CA LEU A 46 -2.34 -12.89 0.49
C LEU A 46 -1.20 -13.23 -0.47
N VAL A 47 -0.03 -12.67 -0.19
CA VAL A 47 1.20 -12.92 -0.96
C VAL A 47 2.25 -13.52 -0.04
N LYS A 48 2.95 -14.53 -0.49
CA LYS A 48 4.10 -15.13 0.20
C LYS A 48 5.24 -15.40 -0.76
N SER A 49 6.43 -14.90 -0.43
CA SER A 49 7.65 -15.07 -1.23
C SER A 49 7.48 -14.66 -2.70
N GLY A 50 6.71 -13.59 -2.95
CA GLY A 50 6.43 -13.08 -4.29
C GLY A 50 5.35 -13.83 -5.07
N LYS A 51 4.71 -14.83 -4.48
CA LYS A 51 3.61 -15.59 -5.11
C LYS A 51 2.27 -15.22 -4.52
N LEU A 52 1.25 -15.13 -5.38
CA LEU A 52 -0.13 -14.94 -4.98
C LEU A 52 -0.69 -16.26 -4.44
N VAL A 53 -1.08 -16.26 -3.17
CA VAL A 53 -1.67 -17.42 -2.49
C VAL A 53 -3.19 -17.37 -2.54
N VAL A 54 -3.75 -16.20 -2.26
CA VAL A 54 -5.20 -15.98 -2.22
C VAL A 54 -5.52 -14.59 -2.71
N GLU A 55 -6.60 -14.49 -3.48
CA GLU A 55 -7.30 -13.24 -3.76
C GLU A 55 -8.81 -13.47 -3.56
N TRP A 56 -9.40 -12.72 -2.64
CA TRP A 56 -10.84 -12.70 -2.40
C TRP A 56 -11.38 -11.29 -2.58
N SER A 57 -12.60 -11.20 -3.08
CA SER A 57 -13.32 -9.94 -3.17
C SER A 57 -14.78 -10.11 -2.79
N HIS A 58 -15.35 -9.09 -2.18
CA HIS A 58 -16.77 -8.98 -1.87
C HIS A 58 -17.29 -7.64 -2.37
N GLY A 59 -18.39 -7.64 -3.10
CA GLY A 59 -18.99 -6.42 -3.64
C GLY A 59 -18.19 -5.67 -4.69
N ILE A 60 -17.04 -6.21 -5.16
CA ILE A 60 -16.15 -5.60 -6.14
C ILE A 60 -16.18 -6.42 -7.42
N LYS A 61 -16.31 -5.75 -8.57
CA LYS A 61 -16.32 -6.40 -9.88
C LYS A 61 -15.02 -6.10 -10.64
N GLY A 62 -14.35 -7.16 -11.07
CA GLY A 62 -13.16 -7.08 -11.94
C GLY A 62 -12.10 -6.09 -11.43
N LEU A 63 -11.71 -5.14 -12.29
CA LEU A 63 -10.70 -4.13 -12.01
C LEU A 63 -11.25 -2.84 -11.37
N GLN A 64 -12.40 -2.91 -10.72
CA GLN A 64 -12.97 -1.75 -10.02
C GLN A 64 -11.96 -1.17 -9.04
N LYS A 65 -11.74 0.15 -9.13
CA LYS A 65 -10.88 0.89 -8.21
C LYS A 65 -11.59 1.13 -6.90
N ILE A 66 -10.87 0.96 -5.80
CA ILE A 66 -11.35 1.20 -4.44
C ILE A 66 -10.51 2.30 -3.82
N GLY A 67 -11.16 3.21 -3.10
CA GLY A 67 -10.45 4.21 -2.32
C GLY A 67 -9.68 3.56 -1.17
N VAL A 68 -8.39 3.79 -1.10
CA VAL A 68 -7.50 3.20 -0.09
C VAL A 68 -7.14 4.18 1.03
N ALA A 69 -7.71 5.38 1.00
CA ALA A 69 -7.49 6.43 2.00
C ALA A 69 -6.00 6.58 2.37
N SER A 70 -5.67 6.64 3.66
CA SER A 70 -4.28 6.83 4.13
C SER A 70 -3.32 5.68 3.83
N THR A 71 -3.79 4.52 3.40
CA THR A 71 -2.91 3.42 2.95
C THR A 71 -2.03 3.85 1.77
N TRP A 72 -2.51 4.82 0.97
CA TRP A 72 -1.73 5.42 -0.10
C TRP A 72 -0.40 6.04 0.37
N LYS A 73 -0.33 6.54 1.61
CA LYS A 73 0.90 7.09 2.20
C LYS A 73 2.03 6.06 2.25
N SER A 74 1.70 4.81 2.55
CA SER A 74 2.67 3.71 2.54
C SER A 74 3.20 3.42 1.13
N MET A 75 2.35 3.57 0.10
CA MET A 75 2.79 3.45 -1.29
C MET A 75 3.76 4.58 -1.66
N LEU A 76 3.47 5.81 -1.26
CA LEU A 76 4.36 6.95 -1.48
C LEU A 76 5.71 6.77 -0.77
N ALA A 77 5.73 6.22 0.44
CA ALA A 77 6.97 5.92 1.16
C ALA A 77 7.85 4.91 0.39
N ASN A 78 7.25 3.90 -0.25
CA ASN A 78 8.01 2.99 -1.11
C ASN A 78 8.58 3.69 -2.34
N VAL A 79 7.81 4.58 -2.99
CA VAL A 79 8.29 5.39 -4.13
C VAL A 79 9.47 6.27 -3.72
N LEU A 80 9.40 6.90 -2.53
CA LEU A 80 10.50 7.67 -1.97
C LEU A 80 11.75 6.78 -1.76
N GLY A 81 11.57 5.58 -1.19
CA GLY A 81 12.65 4.62 -1.00
C GLY A 81 13.32 4.21 -2.32
N ILE A 82 12.56 4.04 -3.39
CA ILE A 82 13.09 3.76 -4.73
C ILE A 82 13.91 4.95 -5.23
N ALA A 83 13.39 6.18 -5.11
CA ALA A 83 14.09 7.38 -5.56
C ALA A 83 15.44 7.58 -4.84
N VAL A 84 15.49 7.27 -3.53
CA VAL A 84 16.75 7.25 -2.76
C VAL A 84 17.67 6.13 -3.25
N GLY A 85 17.15 4.93 -3.45
CA GLY A 85 17.91 3.78 -3.93
C GLY A 85 18.48 3.97 -5.34
N GLU A 86 17.82 4.73 -6.20
CA GLU A 86 18.28 5.11 -7.54
C GLU A 86 19.19 6.35 -7.54
N GLY A 87 19.48 6.94 -6.38
CA GLY A 87 20.30 8.16 -6.25
C GLY A 87 19.65 9.43 -6.77
N ARG A 88 18.33 9.43 -6.98
CA ARG A 88 17.57 10.63 -7.38
C ARG A 88 17.33 11.58 -6.21
N LEU A 89 17.34 11.03 -5.00
CA LEU A 89 17.33 11.77 -3.75
C LEU A 89 18.52 11.30 -2.90
N PRO A 90 19.22 12.20 -2.19
CA PRO A 90 20.40 11.84 -1.40
C PRO A 90 20.01 11.00 -0.16
N SER A 91 18.85 11.24 0.42
CA SER A 91 18.31 10.51 1.58
C SER A 91 16.82 10.80 1.76
N ALA A 92 16.19 10.05 2.65
CA ALA A 92 14.81 10.33 3.07
C ALA A 92 14.68 11.60 3.93
N ASP A 93 15.78 12.12 4.47
CA ASP A 93 15.84 13.35 5.26
C ASP A 93 16.11 14.60 4.40
N ALA A 94 16.19 14.43 3.08
CA ALA A 94 16.37 15.57 2.18
C ALA A 94 15.18 16.53 2.28
N PRO A 95 15.44 17.86 2.44
CA PRO A 95 14.38 18.84 2.55
C PRO A 95 13.51 18.88 1.29
N VAL A 96 12.18 18.85 1.45
CA VAL A 96 11.23 18.85 0.33
C VAL A 96 11.39 20.09 -0.55
N TYR A 97 11.69 21.26 0.03
CA TYR A 97 11.80 22.51 -0.69
C TYR A 97 13.00 22.55 -1.68
N ASP A 98 14.02 21.71 -1.49
CA ASP A 98 15.14 21.59 -2.43
C ASP A 98 14.71 20.98 -3.77
N TYR A 99 13.63 20.22 -3.77
CA TYR A 99 13.09 19.50 -4.93
C TYR A 99 11.75 20.05 -5.42
N TRP A 100 11.04 20.75 -4.54
CA TRP A 100 9.76 21.39 -4.84
C TRP A 100 9.69 22.76 -4.13
N PRO A 101 10.33 23.79 -4.71
CA PRO A 101 10.35 25.14 -4.12
C PRO A 101 8.96 25.73 -3.86
N ASP A 102 8.01 25.48 -4.75
CA ASP A 102 6.62 25.96 -4.62
C ASP A 102 5.89 25.41 -3.40
N PHE A 103 6.44 24.35 -2.78
CA PHE A 103 5.87 23.80 -1.54
C PHE A 103 5.87 24.80 -0.38
N MET A 104 6.79 25.76 -0.40
CA MET A 104 6.89 26.82 0.62
C MET A 104 6.10 28.08 0.25
N ASP A 105 5.57 28.16 -0.97
CA ASP A 105 4.76 29.29 -1.42
C ASP A 105 3.33 29.12 -0.91
N VAL A 106 3.12 29.52 0.35
CA VAL A 106 1.80 29.54 0.98
C VAL A 106 1.20 30.91 0.71
N PRO A 107 0.10 31.01 -0.07
CA PRO A 107 -0.56 32.29 -0.34
C PRO A 107 -0.92 33.02 0.95
N GLU A 108 -0.69 34.31 0.98
CA GLU A 108 -0.99 35.16 2.14
C GLU A 108 -2.45 34.99 2.58
N GLY A 109 -2.68 34.73 3.88
CA GLY A 109 -4.00 34.49 4.45
C GLY A 109 -4.52 33.05 4.34
N THR A 110 -3.77 32.13 3.74
CA THR A 110 -4.16 30.72 3.62
C THR A 110 -3.38 29.77 4.55
N GLY A 111 -2.47 30.32 5.36
CA GLY A 111 -1.72 29.55 6.35
C GLY A 111 -2.62 28.93 7.41
N PRO A 112 -2.16 27.89 8.10
CA PRO A 112 -2.95 27.17 9.08
C PRO A 112 -3.29 28.09 10.25
N GLN A 113 -4.54 28.51 10.35
CA GLN A 113 -5.02 29.35 11.43
C GLN A 113 -5.21 28.57 12.75
N ASP A 114 -5.09 27.25 12.71
CA ASP A 114 -5.39 26.36 13.85
C ASP A 114 -4.21 25.46 14.28
N GLY A 115 -3.03 25.70 13.78
CA GLY A 115 -1.82 24.93 14.12
C GLY A 115 -1.75 23.49 13.57
N ARG A 116 -2.77 23.03 12.84
CA ARG A 116 -2.83 21.66 12.29
C ARG A 116 -1.84 21.41 11.15
N TYR A 117 -1.26 22.44 10.58
CA TYR A 117 -0.29 22.38 9.49
C TYR A 117 0.96 23.21 9.80
N ALA A 118 1.41 23.17 11.05
CA ALA A 118 2.71 23.73 11.35
C ALA A 118 3.75 22.91 10.57
N PHE A 119 4.28 23.50 9.49
CA PHE A 119 5.46 22.95 8.84
C PHE A 119 6.59 23.01 9.87
N ALA A 120 7.07 21.85 10.30
CA ALA A 120 8.27 21.78 11.10
C ALA A 120 9.41 22.42 10.28
N LYS A 121 10.00 23.47 10.85
CA LYS A 121 11.19 24.09 10.31
C LYS A 121 12.37 23.12 10.43
#